data_d24e96996ac21a7f8e2f8fe7586d3457
#
_entry.id   d24e96996ac21a7f8e2f8fe7586d3457
#
_cell.length_a   1.000
_cell.length_b   1.000
_cell.length_c   1.000
_cell.angle_alpha   90.00
_cell.angle_beta   90.00
_cell.angle_gamma   90.00
#
_symmetry.space_group_name_H-M   'P 1'
#
loop_
_entity.id
_entity.type
_entity.pdbx_description
1 polymer ?
#
loop_
_entity_poly.entity_id
_entity_poly.type
_entity_poly.pdbx_seq_one_letter_code
_entity_poly.pdbx_strand_id
1 'polypeptide(L)'
;MTTRRAILAGAAALGASLPLVRTRAATVMPVNGGTLRVSVDQAAGVLNPLLTRVNPEYLVSELLYSGLTRLRPDMTAEPDLAESWSADPDLTTWTFKLRSGLLFHDGSPCTSRDVEASFHTMLDPKTGSAARSNCGPIKDVIAADTTTVVFHLTGAYADLPVALAYTNAKIIPASIASGDMSVLARSANGTGPFKLVSFEPERQIVVERNPHYWDPSRPHVDRVEVLVYPDPTAEASALIAGDIDLIASVQPQQFGRLRTADGVTALRVPSGQFLNVNMACDAKPFDDMRVRQALALTVDRQAMVGFVAQGYGTPGNDTPLSPAYHFYRDLPLKGRNIPAARKLLAEAGYPNGIDLTLIASTDPGTRTQLAVAMREMAKEARFRITVQTMPHATYLAQVWKKGNFYVGFYNMQATADAIFSLLYTSSAAWPETRWNNTKFDALIAKARVTTDEAQRKDLYGQAQMLMNQEVPSVIPVFFDLLAARRSYVEGYALHPRGAVFLLDQLWLGAKAPRRG
;
A
#
# COMPACT_ATOMS: atom_id res chain seq x y z
N MET A 1 2.99 62.17 56.46
CA MET A 1 2.38 63.38 55.85
C MET A 1 1.97 63.08 54.40
N THR A 2 0.69 63.27 54.15
CA THR A 2 -0.06 63.48 52.95
C THR A 2 -0.15 62.32 51.94
N THR A 3 -1.29 61.72 51.99
CA THR A 3 -2.11 60.98 51.03
C THR A 3 -2.31 61.68 49.70
N ARG A 4 -2.32 60.89 48.60
CA ARG A 4 -3.17 61.21 47.45
C ARG A 4 -3.76 59.92 46.83
N ARG A 5 -5.08 59.82 46.94
CA ARG A 5 -5.98 58.94 46.18
C ARG A 5 -5.99 59.40 44.73
N ALA A 6 -5.91 58.47 43.78
CA ALA A 6 -6.23 58.70 42.37
C ALA A 6 -7.34 57.75 41.96
N ILE A 7 -8.30 58.32 41.32
CA ILE A 7 -9.60 57.84 40.86
C ILE A 7 -9.45 56.89 39.70
N LEU A 8 -10.07 55.72 39.77
CA LEU A 8 -10.29 54.80 38.69
C LEU A 8 -11.46 55.30 37.80
N ALA A 9 -11.15 55.63 36.55
CA ALA A 9 -12.16 55.83 35.51
C ALA A 9 -12.23 54.53 34.69
N GLY A 10 -13.40 53.89 34.72
CA GLY A 10 -13.69 52.70 33.93
C GLY A 10 -13.91 53.03 32.46
N ALA A 11 -13.22 52.34 31.57
CA ALA A 11 -13.52 52.27 30.14
C ALA A 11 -14.15 50.90 29.84
N ALA A 12 -15.46 50.88 29.62
CA ALA A 12 -16.20 49.74 29.14
C ALA A 12 -15.86 49.52 27.65
N ALA A 13 -15.07 48.53 27.34
CA ALA A 13 -14.85 48.08 25.97
C ALA A 13 -16.04 47.20 25.54
N LEU A 14 -16.89 47.69 24.66
CA LEU A 14 -17.89 46.93 23.92
C LEU A 14 -17.14 45.97 22.97
N GLY A 15 -17.00 44.73 23.37
CA GLY A 15 -16.55 43.64 22.48
C GLY A 15 -17.64 43.29 21.48
N ALA A 16 -17.53 43.79 20.24
CA ALA A 16 -18.33 43.33 19.11
C ALA A 16 -17.86 41.91 18.76
N SER A 17 -18.60 40.90 19.18
CA SER A 17 -18.45 39.53 18.70
C SER A 17 -18.95 39.45 17.27
N LEU A 18 -18.02 39.47 16.32
CA LEU A 18 -18.30 39.10 14.94
C LEU A 18 -18.68 37.60 14.92
N PRO A 19 -19.83 37.24 14.33
CA PRO A 19 -20.15 35.82 14.16
C PRO A 19 -19.13 35.22 13.20
N LEU A 20 -18.37 34.19 13.66
CA LEU A 20 -17.62 33.31 12.78
C LEU A 20 -18.63 32.63 11.85
N VAL A 21 -18.78 33.16 10.66
CA VAL A 21 -19.46 32.48 9.56
C VAL A 21 -18.57 31.30 9.20
N ARG A 22 -18.88 30.14 9.80
CA ARG A 22 -18.39 28.86 9.28
C ARG A 22 -19.02 28.71 7.90
N THR A 23 -18.30 29.06 6.87
CA THR A 23 -18.59 28.62 5.50
C THR A 23 -18.57 27.09 5.52
N ARG A 24 -19.75 26.48 5.64
CA ARG A 24 -19.93 25.09 5.28
C ARG A 24 -19.47 24.99 3.81
N ALA A 25 -18.35 24.30 3.56
CA ALA A 25 -18.03 23.88 2.22
C ALA A 25 -19.28 23.18 1.68
N ALA A 26 -19.86 23.71 0.60
CA ALA A 26 -20.98 23.08 -0.06
C ALA A 26 -20.52 21.67 -0.43
N THR A 27 -21.19 20.65 0.08
CA THR A 27 -20.95 19.27 -0.30
C THR A 27 -21.35 19.18 -1.77
N VAL A 28 -20.37 19.16 -2.67
CA VAL A 28 -20.62 18.98 -4.10
C VAL A 28 -21.19 17.59 -4.26
N MET A 29 -22.44 17.51 -4.73
CA MET A 29 -23.09 16.22 -4.97
C MET A 29 -22.49 15.59 -6.22
N PRO A 30 -22.22 14.26 -6.19
CA PRO A 30 -21.76 13.54 -7.37
C PRO A 30 -22.73 13.73 -8.56
N VAL A 31 -22.15 13.92 -9.73
CA VAL A 31 -22.90 14.03 -10.99
C VAL A 31 -22.63 12.79 -11.82
N ASN A 32 -23.69 12.17 -12.32
CA ASN A 32 -23.57 10.98 -13.16
C ASN A 32 -23.33 11.38 -14.63
N GLY A 33 -22.51 10.59 -15.32
CA GLY A 33 -22.27 10.70 -16.76
C GLY A 33 -20.83 11.01 -17.15
N GLY A 34 -20.58 10.88 -18.45
CA GLY A 34 -19.32 11.23 -19.10
C GLY A 34 -18.27 10.12 -19.13
N THR A 35 -17.16 10.42 -19.83
CA THR A 35 -16.04 9.51 -20.06
C THR A 35 -14.81 9.98 -19.30
N LEU A 36 -14.27 9.12 -18.43
CA LEU A 36 -12.98 9.30 -17.74
C LEU A 36 -11.86 8.69 -18.59
N ARG A 37 -10.78 9.43 -18.79
CA ARG A 37 -9.52 8.91 -19.39
C ARG A 37 -8.45 8.83 -18.32
N VAL A 38 -8.01 7.61 -18.02
CA VAL A 38 -6.96 7.34 -17.05
C VAL A 38 -5.73 6.75 -17.75
N SER A 39 -4.54 7.26 -17.42
CA SER A 39 -3.30 6.73 -17.97
C SER A 39 -2.67 5.66 -17.08
N VAL A 40 -1.94 4.77 -17.72
CA VAL A 40 -1.06 3.76 -17.11
C VAL A 40 0.29 3.76 -17.83
N ASP A 41 1.36 3.43 -17.10
CA ASP A 41 2.74 3.47 -17.59
C ASP A 41 3.14 2.29 -18.46
N GLN A 42 2.38 1.22 -18.44
CA GLN A 42 2.61 0.01 -19.24
C GLN A 42 1.29 -0.70 -19.56
N ALA A 43 1.35 -1.64 -20.48
CA ALA A 43 0.22 -2.46 -20.86
C ALA A 43 -0.31 -3.31 -19.67
N ALA A 44 -1.64 -3.43 -19.57
CA ALA A 44 -2.28 -4.43 -18.74
C ALA A 44 -2.47 -5.71 -19.56
N GLY A 45 -1.50 -6.61 -19.53
CA GLY A 45 -1.46 -7.80 -20.35
C GLY A 45 -2.44 -8.90 -19.94
N VAL A 46 -3.01 -8.82 -18.74
CA VAL A 46 -3.83 -9.88 -18.13
C VAL A 46 -5.17 -9.31 -17.67
N LEU A 47 -6.27 -9.91 -18.17
CA LEU A 47 -7.64 -9.64 -17.66
C LEU A 47 -8.09 -10.63 -16.59
N ASN A 48 -7.40 -11.77 -16.43
CA ASN A 48 -7.67 -12.72 -15.36
C ASN A 48 -7.29 -12.12 -14.01
N PRO A 49 -8.25 -11.81 -13.12
CA PRO A 49 -7.98 -11.09 -11.88
C PRO A 49 -7.15 -11.91 -10.89
N LEU A 50 -7.17 -13.25 -11.00
CA LEU A 50 -6.41 -14.14 -10.12
C LEU A 50 -4.90 -14.12 -10.40
N LEU A 51 -4.49 -13.62 -11.59
CA LEU A 51 -3.11 -13.66 -12.09
C LEU A 51 -2.44 -12.29 -12.22
N THR A 52 -3.12 -11.20 -11.89
CA THR A 52 -2.59 -9.83 -11.99
C THR A 52 -1.34 -9.64 -11.13
N ARG A 53 -0.36 -8.84 -11.63
CA ARG A 53 0.97 -8.67 -11.00
C ARG A 53 1.45 -7.21 -10.95
N VAL A 54 0.91 -6.35 -11.82
CA VAL A 54 1.35 -4.95 -11.96
C VAL A 54 0.17 -3.99 -11.81
N ASN A 55 0.47 -2.73 -11.49
CA ASN A 55 -0.55 -1.72 -11.21
C ASN A 55 -1.61 -1.53 -12.32
N PRO A 56 -1.27 -1.50 -13.62
CA PRO A 56 -2.29 -1.43 -14.66
C PRO A 56 -3.29 -2.59 -14.63
N GLU A 57 -2.82 -3.80 -14.36
CA GLU A 57 -3.68 -4.98 -14.26
C GLU A 57 -4.58 -4.92 -13.02
N TYR A 58 -4.06 -4.41 -11.88
CA TYR A 58 -4.87 -4.20 -10.67
C TYR A 58 -5.95 -3.15 -10.91
N LEU A 59 -5.63 -2.04 -11.60
CA LEU A 59 -6.60 -1.00 -11.96
C LEU A 59 -7.73 -1.57 -12.81
N VAL A 60 -7.39 -2.29 -13.87
CA VAL A 60 -8.38 -2.92 -14.76
C VAL A 60 -9.18 -4.00 -14.02
N SER A 61 -8.53 -4.78 -13.16
CA SER A 61 -9.21 -5.77 -12.32
C SER A 61 -10.23 -5.14 -11.38
N GLU A 62 -9.93 -3.99 -10.75
CA GLU A 62 -10.89 -3.28 -9.90
C GLU A 62 -12.09 -2.71 -10.67
N LEU A 63 -11.91 -2.32 -11.93
CA LEU A 63 -13.02 -1.88 -12.77
C LEU A 63 -13.97 -3.02 -13.11
N LEU A 64 -13.43 -4.23 -13.34
CA LEU A 64 -14.18 -5.37 -13.88
C LEU A 64 -14.70 -6.36 -12.82
N TYR A 65 -14.04 -6.44 -11.65
CA TYR A 65 -14.31 -7.49 -10.66
C TYR A 65 -14.42 -6.93 -9.25
N SER A 66 -15.33 -7.49 -8.46
CA SER A 66 -15.43 -7.26 -7.02
C SER A 66 -14.81 -8.43 -6.22
N GLY A 67 -14.42 -8.14 -4.97
CA GLY A 67 -14.07 -9.13 -3.96
C GLY A 67 -15.17 -9.29 -2.93
N LEU A 68 -14.92 -10.04 -1.86
CA LEU A 68 -15.84 -10.10 -0.73
C LEU A 68 -15.83 -8.80 0.08
N THR A 69 -14.66 -8.23 0.24
CA THR A 69 -14.40 -7.00 0.99
C THR A 69 -13.56 -6.04 0.15
N ARG A 70 -13.56 -4.76 0.53
CA ARG A 70 -12.71 -3.71 -0.02
C ARG A 70 -11.83 -3.13 1.08
N LEU A 71 -10.71 -2.53 0.69
CA LEU A 71 -9.79 -1.88 1.61
C LEU A 71 -10.07 -0.38 1.64
N ARG A 72 -10.30 0.18 2.83
CA ARG A 72 -10.42 1.62 3.06
C ARG A 72 -9.05 2.30 3.11
N PRO A 73 -8.98 3.62 2.90
CA PRO A 73 -7.74 4.38 3.06
C PRO A 73 -7.11 4.32 4.46
N ASP A 74 -7.90 4.03 5.51
CA ASP A 74 -7.42 3.80 6.87
C ASP A 74 -6.92 2.36 7.10
N MET A 75 -6.87 1.55 6.04
CA MET A 75 -6.43 0.15 6.05
C MET A 75 -7.35 -0.80 6.80
N THR A 76 -8.61 -0.44 6.99
CA THR A 76 -9.68 -1.33 7.49
C THR A 76 -10.49 -1.93 6.36
N ALA A 77 -11.16 -3.06 6.62
CA ALA A 77 -12.05 -3.67 5.65
C ALA A 77 -13.42 -2.99 5.62
N GLU A 78 -13.99 -2.86 4.42
CA GLU A 78 -15.39 -2.49 4.23
C GLU A 78 -16.13 -3.53 3.37
N PRO A 79 -17.48 -3.61 3.46
CA PRO A 79 -18.29 -4.47 2.63
C PRO A 79 -18.12 -4.21 1.12
N ASP A 80 -18.01 -5.31 0.32
CA ASP A 80 -18.16 -5.30 -1.13
C ASP A 80 -19.26 -6.31 -1.52
N LEU A 81 -18.96 -7.49 -2.08
CA LEU A 81 -19.99 -8.52 -2.33
C LEU A 81 -20.56 -9.10 -1.03
N ALA A 82 -19.75 -9.22 0.01
CA ALA A 82 -20.26 -9.54 1.35
C ALA A 82 -20.80 -8.27 2.01
N GLU A 83 -22.03 -8.32 2.54
CA GLU A 83 -22.62 -7.23 3.32
C GLU A 83 -22.21 -7.25 4.79
N SER A 84 -21.83 -8.44 5.31
CA SER A 84 -21.40 -8.62 6.69
C SER A 84 -20.58 -9.89 6.87
N TRP A 85 -19.86 -9.98 7.99
CA TRP A 85 -19.09 -11.15 8.39
C TRP A 85 -19.02 -11.29 9.90
N SER A 86 -18.76 -12.52 10.36
CA SER A 86 -18.52 -12.85 11.76
C SER A 86 -17.51 -13.98 11.85
N ALA A 87 -16.83 -14.09 12.99
CA ALA A 87 -15.93 -15.18 13.29
C ALA A 87 -16.42 -15.99 14.49
N ASP A 88 -15.98 -17.24 14.59
CA ASP A 88 -16.05 -18.00 15.82
C ASP A 88 -15.11 -17.41 16.90
N PRO A 89 -15.28 -17.78 18.19
CA PRO A 89 -14.41 -17.25 19.25
C PRO A 89 -12.93 -17.57 19.07
N ASP A 90 -12.60 -18.65 18.37
CA ASP A 90 -11.24 -19.12 18.13
C ASP A 90 -10.61 -18.50 16.87
N LEU A 91 -11.35 -17.68 16.11
CA LEU A 91 -10.93 -17.03 14.87
C LEU A 91 -10.43 -18.00 13.79
N THR A 92 -10.88 -19.24 13.83
CA THR A 92 -10.55 -20.30 12.87
C THR A 92 -11.64 -20.57 11.84
N THR A 93 -12.86 -20.07 12.12
CA THR A 93 -14.00 -20.14 11.21
C THR A 93 -14.64 -18.78 11.04
N TRP A 94 -14.74 -18.34 9.80
CA TRP A 94 -15.36 -17.06 9.44
C TRP A 94 -16.56 -17.28 8.53
N THR A 95 -17.67 -16.64 8.83
CA THR A 95 -18.89 -16.67 8.02
C THR A 95 -19.09 -15.31 7.36
N PHE A 96 -19.22 -15.31 6.03
CA PHE A 96 -19.54 -14.12 5.23
C PHE A 96 -20.93 -14.25 4.65
N LYS A 97 -21.73 -13.19 4.77
CA LYS A 97 -23.05 -13.07 4.15
C LYS A 97 -22.95 -12.22 2.90
N LEU A 98 -23.27 -12.79 1.75
CA LEU A 98 -23.35 -12.08 0.49
C LEU A 98 -24.63 -11.25 0.41
N ARG A 99 -24.55 -10.13 -0.31
CA ARG A 99 -25.73 -9.36 -0.70
C ARG A 99 -26.67 -10.25 -1.53
N SER A 100 -27.97 -9.99 -1.43
CA SER A 100 -28.95 -10.65 -2.29
C SER A 100 -28.96 -10.04 -3.69
N GLY A 101 -29.26 -10.86 -4.71
CA GLY A 101 -29.46 -10.39 -6.08
C GLY A 101 -28.19 -9.96 -6.80
N LEU A 102 -27.00 -10.42 -6.38
CA LEU A 102 -25.75 -10.17 -7.08
C LEU A 102 -25.77 -10.79 -8.48
N LEU A 103 -25.32 -10.02 -9.48
CA LEU A 103 -25.26 -10.45 -10.87
C LEU A 103 -23.86 -10.22 -11.45
N PHE A 104 -23.43 -11.13 -12.31
CA PHE A 104 -22.28 -10.91 -13.20
C PHE A 104 -22.64 -9.96 -14.34
N HIS A 105 -21.65 -9.51 -15.13
CA HIS A 105 -21.83 -8.59 -16.25
C HIS A 105 -22.77 -9.12 -17.34
N ASP A 106 -22.85 -10.43 -17.50
CA ASP A 106 -23.76 -11.12 -18.44
C ASP A 106 -25.18 -11.30 -17.91
N GLY A 107 -25.45 -10.86 -16.67
CA GLY A 107 -26.73 -10.99 -15.99
C GLY A 107 -26.95 -12.33 -15.28
N SER A 108 -26.01 -13.25 -15.32
CA SER A 108 -26.10 -14.51 -14.55
C SER A 108 -25.93 -14.25 -13.05
N PRO A 109 -26.60 -15.04 -12.18
CA PRO A 109 -26.49 -14.87 -10.72
C PRO A 109 -25.08 -15.15 -10.21
N CYS A 110 -24.57 -14.27 -9.32
CA CYS A 110 -23.38 -14.51 -8.52
C CYS A 110 -23.77 -14.99 -7.13
N THR A 111 -23.27 -16.14 -6.71
CA THR A 111 -23.66 -16.84 -5.49
C THR A 111 -22.43 -17.27 -4.69
N SER A 112 -22.67 -17.84 -3.50
CA SER A 112 -21.62 -18.45 -2.67
C SER A 112 -20.81 -19.53 -3.38
N ARG A 113 -21.40 -20.25 -4.36
CA ARG A 113 -20.69 -21.26 -5.18
C ARG A 113 -19.61 -20.63 -6.06
N ASP A 114 -19.85 -19.42 -6.55
CA ASP A 114 -18.85 -18.67 -7.32
C ASP A 114 -17.68 -18.23 -6.44
N VAL A 115 -17.97 -17.86 -5.20
CA VAL A 115 -16.94 -17.55 -4.19
C VAL A 115 -16.12 -18.80 -3.86
N GLU A 116 -16.76 -19.91 -3.51
CA GLU A 116 -16.11 -21.19 -3.24
C GLU A 116 -15.19 -21.61 -4.39
N ALA A 117 -15.70 -21.64 -5.62
CA ALA A 117 -14.93 -22.02 -6.80
C ALA A 117 -13.75 -21.07 -7.06
N SER A 118 -13.96 -19.76 -6.92
CA SER A 118 -12.89 -18.76 -7.09
C SER A 118 -11.76 -18.95 -6.09
N PHE A 119 -12.10 -19.19 -4.81
CA PHE A 119 -11.09 -19.40 -3.77
C PHE A 119 -10.40 -20.76 -3.91
N HIS A 120 -11.09 -21.84 -4.25
CA HIS A 120 -10.44 -23.11 -4.54
C HIS A 120 -9.43 -22.98 -5.67
N THR A 121 -9.78 -22.24 -6.73
CA THR A 121 -8.87 -21.94 -7.84
C THR A 121 -7.69 -21.07 -7.41
N MET A 122 -7.91 -20.01 -6.62
CA MET A 122 -6.83 -19.16 -6.10
C MET A 122 -5.86 -19.92 -5.20
N LEU A 123 -6.36 -20.87 -4.41
CA LEU A 123 -5.57 -21.65 -3.44
C LEU A 123 -4.83 -22.82 -4.10
N ASP A 124 -5.22 -23.26 -5.30
CA ASP A 124 -4.49 -24.29 -6.04
C ASP A 124 -3.10 -23.75 -6.45
N PRO A 125 -2.00 -24.43 -6.03
CA PRO A 125 -0.65 -24.05 -6.43
C PRO A 125 -0.44 -23.95 -7.95
N LYS A 126 -1.19 -24.73 -8.74
CA LYS A 126 -1.07 -24.76 -10.20
C LYS A 126 -1.56 -23.47 -10.85
N THR A 127 -2.48 -22.75 -10.22
CA THR A 127 -2.98 -21.46 -10.71
C THR A 127 -1.90 -20.38 -10.65
N GLY A 128 -1.00 -20.43 -9.66
CA GLY A 128 0.06 -19.43 -9.48
C GLY A 128 -0.46 -18.06 -9.02
N SER A 129 -1.66 -18.00 -8.43
CA SER A 129 -2.23 -16.78 -7.88
C SER A 129 -1.45 -16.28 -6.66
N ALA A 130 -1.19 -14.97 -6.62
CA ALA A 130 -0.59 -14.34 -5.46
C ALA A 130 -1.56 -14.30 -4.25
N ALA A 131 -2.86 -14.42 -4.45
CA ALA A 131 -3.85 -14.50 -3.39
C ALA A 131 -3.62 -15.67 -2.44
N ARG A 132 -3.09 -16.80 -2.94
CA ARG A 132 -2.80 -18.00 -2.15
C ARG A 132 -1.98 -17.72 -0.89
N SER A 133 -1.02 -16.83 -0.94
CA SER A 133 -0.14 -16.49 0.19
C SER A 133 -0.50 -15.16 0.87
N ASN A 134 -1.44 -14.38 0.32
CA ASN A 134 -1.74 -13.04 0.82
C ASN A 134 -3.14 -12.90 1.42
N CYS A 135 -4.04 -13.88 1.23
CA CYS A 135 -5.41 -13.87 1.78
C CYS A 135 -5.52 -14.53 3.17
N GLY A 136 -4.41 -14.74 3.87
CA GLY A 136 -4.38 -15.37 5.18
C GLY A 136 -4.28 -16.90 5.13
N PRO A 137 -4.35 -17.58 6.29
CA PRO A 137 -4.12 -19.01 6.42
C PRO A 137 -5.38 -19.84 6.07
N ILE A 138 -5.96 -19.63 4.89
CA ILE A 138 -7.19 -20.31 4.46
C ILE A 138 -6.89 -21.79 4.22
N LYS A 139 -7.67 -22.66 4.85
CA LYS A 139 -7.63 -24.11 4.68
C LYS A 139 -8.66 -24.56 3.65
N ASP A 140 -9.88 -24.04 3.76
CA ASP A 140 -11.01 -24.41 2.91
C ASP A 140 -12.06 -23.30 2.87
N VAL A 141 -12.90 -23.30 1.82
CA VAL A 141 -13.99 -22.35 1.63
C VAL A 141 -15.22 -23.13 1.18
N ILE A 142 -16.35 -22.96 1.86
CA ILE A 142 -17.57 -23.74 1.65
C ILE A 142 -18.77 -22.82 1.38
N ALA A 143 -19.51 -23.09 0.32
CA ALA A 143 -20.82 -22.51 0.05
C ALA A 143 -21.88 -23.20 0.90
N ALA A 144 -22.25 -22.62 2.05
CA ALA A 144 -23.22 -23.21 2.97
C ALA A 144 -24.66 -23.10 2.47
N ASP A 145 -25.02 -22.00 1.83
CA ASP A 145 -26.26 -21.77 1.10
C ASP A 145 -25.98 -20.76 -0.03
N THR A 146 -26.97 -20.29 -0.77
CA THR A 146 -26.80 -19.40 -1.94
C THR A 146 -26.12 -18.07 -1.62
N THR A 147 -26.14 -17.61 -0.35
CA THR A 147 -25.62 -16.31 0.09
C THR A 147 -24.63 -16.40 1.25
N THR A 148 -24.37 -17.61 1.77
CA THR A 148 -23.50 -17.81 2.92
C THR A 148 -22.23 -18.56 2.51
N VAL A 149 -21.07 -17.96 2.81
CA VAL A 149 -19.77 -18.57 2.59
C VAL A 149 -19.06 -18.73 3.93
N VAL A 150 -18.51 -19.93 4.16
CA VAL A 150 -17.74 -20.25 5.38
C VAL A 150 -16.29 -20.50 5.01
N PHE A 151 -15.38 -19.76 5.66
CA PHE A 151 -13.94 -19.94 5.56
C PHE A 151 -13.43 -20.70 6.77
N HIS A 152 -12.78 -21.82 6.54
CA HIS A 152 -12.03 -22.55 7.55
C HIS A 152 -10.55 -22.21 7.42
N LEU A 153 -9.90 -21.86 8.52
CA LEU A 153 -8.49 -21.47 8.56
C LEU A 153 -7.63 -22.58 9.16
N THR A 154 -6.34 -22.60 8.82
CA THR A 154 -5.36 -23.50 9.43
C THR A 154 -4.90 -23.04 10.81
N GLY A 155 -5.26 -21.84 11.23
CA GLY A 155 -4.98 -21.23 12.53
C GLY A 155 -5.75 -19.93 12.71
N ALA A 156 -5.85 -19.46 13.94
CA ALA A 156 -6.56 -18.23 14.28
C ALA A 156 -5.99 -16.99 13.54
N TYR A 157 -6.87 -16.18 12.95
CA TYR A 157 -6.46 -15.01 12.18
C TYR A 157 -7.52 -13.90 12.20
N ALA A 158 -7.26 -12.84 12.97
CA ALA A 158 -8.19 -11.73 13.15
C ALA A 158 -8.31 -10.80 11.92
N ASP A 159 -7.32 -10.80 11.03
CA ASP A 159 -7.26 -9.90 9.87
C ASP A 159 -7.89 -10.48 8.59
N LEU A 160 -8.63 -11.59 8.66
CA LEU A 160 -9.18 -12.22 7.46
C LEU A 160 -9.98 -11.24 6.59
N PRO A 161 -10.90 -10.40 7.13
CA PRO A 161 -11.66 -9.46 6.30
C PRO A 161 -10.77 -8.47 5.53
N VAL A 162 -9.67 -8.01 6.13
CA VAL A 162 -8.69 -7.12 5.48
C VAL A 162 -7.86 -7.89 4.43
N ALA A 163 -7.47 -9.12 4.74
CA ALA A 163 -6.71 -9.97 3.82
C ALA A 163 -7.52 -10.34 2.57
N LEU A 164 -8.84 -10.52 2.69
CA LEU A 164 -9.74 -10.81 1.56
C LEU A 164 -9.97 -9.59 0.64
N ALA A 165 -9.58 -8.38 1.06
CA ALA A 165 -9.53 -7.21 0.18
C ALA A 165 -8.28 -7.17 -0.72
N TYR A 166 -7.50 -8.25 -0.77
CA TYR A 166 -6.31 -8.35 -1.63
C TYR A 166 -6.68 -8.27 -3.11
N THR A 167 -5.85 -7.60 -3.89
CA THR A 167 -6.13 -7.25 -5.29
C THR A 167 -6.46 -8.45 -6.19
N ASN A 168 -5.90 -9.62 -5.89
CA ASN A 168 -6.20 -10.87 -6.63
C ASN A 168 -7.35 -11.69 -6.02
N ALA A 169 -7.92 -11.29 -4.87
CA ALA A 169 -9.04 -12.01 -4.24
C ALA A 169 -10.39 -11.59 -4.85
N LYS A 170 -10.50 -11.71 -6.16
CA LYS A 170 -11.69 -11.35 -6.94
C LYS A 170 -12.53 -12.58 -7.27
N ILE A 171 -13.83 -12.37 -7.40
CA ILE A 171 -14.80 -13.44 -7.68
C ILE A 171 -15.07 -13.52 -9.18
N ILE A 172 -14.97 -14.72 -9.71
CA ILE A 172 -15.26 -15.07 -11.10
C ILE A 172 -16.35 -16.15 -11.15
N PRO A 173 -17.09 -16.30 -12.25
CA PRO A 173 -18.09 -17.36 -12.37
C PRO A 173 -17.52 -18.76 -12.09
N ALA A 174 -18.22 -19.59 -11.34
CA ALA A 174 -17.82 -20.96 -11.03
C ALA A 174 -17.59 -21.80 -12.28
N SER A 175 -18.35 -21.56 -13.34
CA SER A 175 -18.18 -22.20 -14.64
C SER A 175 -16.82 -21.91 -15.29
N ILE A 176 -16.25 -20.72 -15.06
CA ILE A 176 -14.93 -20.34 -15.52
C ILE A 176 -13.85 -20.85 -14.55
N ALA A 177 -14.06 -20.67 -13.25
CA ALA A 177 -13.11 -21.08 -12.22
C ALA A 177 -12.80 -22.59 -12.25
N SER A 178 -13.85 -23.40 -12.45
CA SER A 178 -13.75 -24.87 -12.52
C SER A 178 -13.59 -25.40 -13.96
N GLY A 179 -13.61 -24.51 -14.94
CA GLY A 179 -13.55 -24.85 -16.37
C GLY A 179 -12.28 -24.31 -17.06
N ASP A 180 -12.49 -23.62 -18.17
CA ASP A 180 -11.40 -23.04 -18.96
C ASP A 180 -11.19 -21.56 -18.61
N MET A 181 -10.19 -21.27 -17.77
CA MET A 181 -9.79 -19.90 -17.44
C MET A 181 -9.12 -19.14 -18.58
N SER A 182 -8.74 -19.81 -19.70
CA SER A 182 -8.09 -19.13 -20.83
C SER A 182 -9.01 -18.11 -21.50
N VAL A 183 -10.33 -18.25 -21.34
CA VAL A 183 -11.32 -17.25 -21.81
C VAL A 183 -11.06 -15.87 -21.21
N LEU A 184 -10.49 -15.79 -19.99
CA LEU A 184 -10.14 -14.54 -19.33
C LEU A 184 -8.87 -13.89 -19.90
N ALA A 185 -8.23 -14.46 -20.90
CA ALA A 185 -7.11 -13.81 -21.59
C ALA A 185 -7.56 -12.60 -22.43
N ARG A 186 -8.80 -12.60 -22.91
CA ARG A 186 -9.33 -11.55 -23.82
C ARG A 186 -10.76 -11.10 -23.48
N SER A 187 -11.40 -11.67 -22.48
CA SER A 187 -12.74 -11.34 -22.03
C SER A 187 -12.80 -11.23 -20.51
N ALA A 188 -13.84 -10.60 -20.01
CA ALA A 188 -14.09 -10.47 -18.58
C ALA A 188 -15.58 -10.61 -18.31
N ASN A 189 -15.92 -11.46 -17.34
CA ASN A 189 -17.26 -11.56 -16.77
C ASN A 189 -17.13 -11.48 -15.24
N GLY A 190 -17.22 -10.28 -14.71
CA GLY A 190 -17.10 -10.01 -13.28
C GLY A 190 -18.35 -9.39 -12.70
N THR A 191 -18.26 -8.93 -11.46
CA THR A 191 -19.30 -8.24 -10.72
C THR A 191 -18.94 -6.79 -10.43
N GLY A 192 -17.86 -6.29 -11.07
CA GLY A 192 -17.31 -4.95 -10.84
C GLY A 192 -18.21 -3.82 -11.34
N PRO A 193 -17.85 -2.55 -11.00
CA PRO A 193 -18.65 -1.38 -11.35
C PRO A 193 -18.71 -1.08 -12.86
N PHE A 194 -17.81 -1.65 -13.64
CA PHE A 194 -17.78 -1.50 -15.10
C PHE A 194 -17.64 -2.87 -15.77
N LYS A 195 -18.11 -2.97 -17.01
CA LYS A 195 -17.97 -4.13 -17.88
C LYS A 195 -17.10 -3.81 -19.10
N LEU A 196 -16.38 -4.81 -19.60
CA LEU A 196 -15.45 -4.68 -20.72
C LEU A 196 -16.19 -4.36 -22.03
N VAL A 197 -15.68 -3.38 -22.78
CA VAL A 197 -16.13 -3.03 -24.14
C VAL A 197 -15.09 -3.46 -25.17
N SER A 198 -13.81 -3.06 -24.95
CA SER A 198 -12.71 -3.46 -25.84
C SER A 198 -11.41 -3.62 -25.07
N PHE A 199 -10.55 -4.52 -25.56
CA PHE A 199 -9.26 -4.83 -24.98
C PHE A 199 -8.17 -4.82 -26.05
N GLU A 200 -7.40 -3.73 -26.07
CA GLU A 200 -6.20 -3.53 -26.89
C GLU A 200 -5.04 -3.22 -25.93
N PRO A 201 -4.39 -4.23 -25.32
CA PRO A 201 -3.54 -4.06 -24.14
C PRO A 201 -2.39 -3.08 -24.32
N GLU A 202 -1.78 -3.03 -25.52
CA GLU A 202 -0.66 -2.13 -25.84
C GLU A 202 -1.11 -0.67 -26.09
N ARG A 203 -2.40 -0.40 -26.20
CA ARG A 203 -2.94 0.89 -26.57
C ARG A 203 -3.98 1.41 -25.60
N GLN A 204 -5.09 0.66 -25.44
CA GLN A 204 -6.21 1.09 -24.61
C GLN A 204 -7.10 -0.07 -24.18
N ILE A 205 -7.73 0.10 -23.04
CA ILE A 205 -8.81 -0.75 -22.55
C ILE A 205 -10.02 0.14 -22.29
N VAL A 206 -11.17 -0.27 -22.81
CA VAL A 206 -12.40 0.51 -22.68
C VAL A 206 -13.41 -0.29 -21.89
N VAL A 207 -13.98 0.34 -20.88
CA VAL A 207 -15.03 -0.23 -20.04
C VAL A 207 -16.21 0.76 -19.95
N GLU A 208 -17.42 0.22 -19.79
CA GLU A 208 -18.65 0.99 -19.59
C GLU A 208 -19.32 0.63 -18.29
N ARG A 209 -20.17 1.52 -17.76
CA ARG A 209 -20.94 1.31 -16.53
C ARG A 209 -21.65 -0.05 -16.55
N ASN A 210 -21.51 -0.80 -15.48
CA ASN A 210 -22.26 -2.03 -15.26
C ASN A 210 -23.67 -1.71 -14.72
N PRO A 211 -24.76 -1.98 -15.48
CA PRO A 211 -26.12 -1.71 -15.02
C PRO A 211 -26.57 -2.64 -13.89
N HIS A 212 -25.82 -3.73 -13.65
CA HIS A 212 -26.09 -4.74 -12.61
C HIS A 212 -25.18 -4.59 -11.38
N TYR A 213 -24.42 -3.47 -11.29
CA TYR A 213 -23.56 -3.27 -10.13
C TYR A 213 -24.39 -3.18 -8.85
N TRP A 214 -23.92 -3.84 -7.79
CA TRP A 214 -24.67 -3.99 -6.55
C TRP A 214 -24.95 -2.67 -5.81
N ASP A 215 -24.10 -1.64 -6.03
CA ASP A 215 -24.31 -0.29 -5.50
C ASP A 215 -24.93 0.61 -6.58
N PRO A 216 -26.24 0.89 -6.53
CA PRO A 216 -26.91 1.68 -7.55
C PRO A 216 -26.48 3.17 -7.54
N SER A 217 -25.80 3.63 -6.49
CA SER A 217 -25.26 4.98 -6.42
C SER A 217 -23.95 5.12 -7.19
N ARG A 218 -23.33 4.03 -7.63
CA ARG A 218 -22.02 3.94 -8.30
C ARG A 218 -22.06 3.04 -9.52
N PRO A 219 -21.08 3.15 -10.42
CA PRO A 219 -20.13 4.24 -10.58
C PRO A 219 -20.81 5.51 -11.10
N HIS A 220 -20.18 6.68 -10.93
CA HIS A 220 -20.78 7.94 -11.40
C HIS A 220 -20.50 8.21 -12.89
N VAL A 221 -19.32 7.82 -13.42
CA VAL A 221 -19.01 7.99 -14.85
C VAL A 221 -19.62 6.85 -15.67
N ASP A 222 -19.95 7.13 -16.95
CA ASP A 222 -20.55 6.12 -17.84
C ASP A 222 -19.50 5.21 -18.47
N ARG A 223 -18.28 5.72 -18.66
CA ARG A 223 -17.22 5.06 -19.40
C ARG A 223 -15.85 5.39 -18.81
N VAL A 224 -14.94 4.42 -18.83
CA VAL A 224 -13.53 4.62 -18.52
C VAL A 224 -12.69 4.11 -19.68
N GLU A 225 -11.75 4.96 -20.13
CA GLU A 225 -10.72 4.63 -21.11
C GLU A 225 -9.38 4.59 -20.40
N VAL A 226 -8.77 3.40 -20.31
CA VAL A 226 -7.43 3.19 -19.76
C VAL A 226 -6.44 3.26 -20.92
N LEU A 227 -5.56 4.27 -20.91
CA LEU A 227 -4.65 4.60 -22.01
C LEU A 227 -3.20 4.36 -21.60
N VAL A 228 -2.41 3.74 -22.49
CA VAL A 228 -1.01 3.42 -22.20
C VAL A 228 -0.10 4.60 -22.57
N TYR A 229 0.64 5.11 -21.58
CA TYR A 229 1.62 6.20 -21.72
C TYR A 229 2.95 5.78 -21.07
N PRO A 230 3.87 5.13 -21.80
CA PRO A 230 5.12 4.64 -21.24
C PRO A 230 6.13 5.76 -20.88
N ASP A 231 6.05 6.91 -21.55
CA ASP A 231 6.92 8.05 -21.26
C ASP A 231 6.27 9.00 -20.23
N PRO A 232 6.84 9.18 -19.03
CA PRO A 232 6.24 10.01 -17.98
C PRO A 232 6.13 11.50 -18.36
N THR A 233 6.97 11.98 -19.28
CA THR A 233 6.93 13.38 -19.74
C THR A 233 5.77 13.62 -20.70
N ALA A 234 5.55 12.67 -21.62
CA ALA A 234 4.41 12.67 -22.52
C ALA A 234 3.11 12.53 -21.73
N GLU A 235 3.05 11.64 -20.75
CA GLU A 235 1.91 11.44 -19.85
C GLU A 235 1.54 12.72 -19.10
N ALA A 236 2.52 13.39 -18.46
CA ALA A 236 2.31 14.64 -17.76
C ALA A 236 1.84 15.75 -18.71
N SER A 237 2.35 15.78 -19.95
CA SER A 237 1.93 16.75 -20.96
C SER A 237 0.49 16.52 -21.42
N ALA A 238 0.09 15.25 -21.61
CA ALA A 238 -1.28 14.85 -21.97
C ALA A 238 -2.29 15.26 -20.87
N LEU A 239 -1.94 15.12 -19.60
CA LEU A 239 -2.79 15.57 -18.49
C LEU A 239 -2.94 17.09 -18.51
N ILE A 240 -1.87 17.86 -18.72
CA ILE A 240 -1.91 19.32 -18.77
C ILE A 240 -2.76 19.79 -19.97
N ALA A 241 -2.61 19.14 -21.12
CA ALA A 241 -3.40 19.45 -22.33
C ALA A 241 -4.89 19.06 -22.20
N GLY A 242 -5.21 18.11 -21.28
CA GLY A 242 -6.57 17.59 -21.12
C GLY A 242 -6.89 16.43 -22.07
N ASP A 243 -5.88 15.78 -22.63
CA ASP A 243 -6.03 14.54 -23.42
C ASP A 243 -6.34 13.34 -22.53
N ILE A 244 -5.85 13.37 -21.28
CA ILE A 244 -6.20 12.44 -20.20
C ILE A 244 -6.71 13.24 -18.98
N ASP A 245 -7.43 12.57 -18.09
CA ASP A 245 -8.11 13.19 -16.96
C ASP A 245 -7.45 12.85 -15.62
N LEU A 246 -6.77 11.69 -15.54
CA LEU A 246 -6.15 11.16 -14.32
C LEU A 246 -4.87 10.38 -14.63
N ILE A 247 -3.81 10.69 -13.90
CA ILE A 247 -2.61 9.86 -13.76
C ILE A 247 -2.66 9.24 -12.35
N ALA A 248 -2.92 7.94 -12.26
CA ALA A 248 -3.09 7.26 -10.98
C ALA A 248 -1.76 7.01 -10.23
N SER A 249 -0.62 7.07 -10.94
CA SER A 249 0.73 6.87 -10.38
C SER A 249 1.72 7.81 -11.07
N VAL A 250 1.98 8.98 -10.48
CA VAL A 250 2.89 10.00 -11.02
C VAL A 250 4.32 9.70 -10.60
N GLN A 251 5.25 9.73 -11.57
CA GLN A 251 6.68 9.68 -11.26
C GLN A 251 7.14 10.95 -10.53
N PRO A 252 7.97 10.86 -9.47
CA PRO A 252 8.38 12.01 -8.66
C PRO A 252 8.96 13.19 -9.46
N GLN A 253 9.69 12.90 -10.56
CA GLN A 253 10.29 13.89 -11.43
C GLN A 253 9.27 14.80 -12.13
N GLN A 254 8.05 14.30 -12.40
CA GLN A 254 6.99 15.04 -13.05
C GLN A 254 6.07 15.77 -12.06
N PHE A 255 6.07 15.34 -10.79
CA PHE A 255 5.12 15.83 -9.80
C PHE A 255 5.22 17.34 -9.54
N GLY A 256 6.45 17.89 -9.52
CA GLY A 256 6.67 19.32 -9.36
C GLY A 256 6.02 20.15 -10.47
N ARG A 257 6.13 19.71 -11.73
CA ARG A 257 5.51 20.32 -12.90
C ARG A 257 3.98 20.26 -12.84
N LEU A 258 3.44 19.09 -12.49
CA LEU A 258 1.99 18.88 -12.39
C LEU A 258 1.35 19.68 -11.25
N ARG A 259 2.06 19.86 -10.13
CA ARG A 259 1.59 20.64 -8.98
C ARG A 259 1.39 22.12 -9.29
N THR A 260 2.10 22.67 -10.25
CA THR A 260 2.04 24.08 -10.64
C THR A 260 1.25 24.33 -11.92
N ALA A 261 0.76 23.28 -12.58
CA ALA A 261 0.04 23.40 -13.84
C ALA A 261 -1.42 23.83 -13.63
N ASP A 262 -1.89 24.76 -14.46
CA ASP A 262 -3.27 25.25 -14.42
C ASP A 262 -4.27 24.14 -14.73
N GLY A 263 -5.35 24.10 -13.95
CA GLY A 263 -6.41 23.13 -14.13
C GLY A 263 -6.03 21.68 -13.76
N VAL A 264 -4.90 21.48 -13.07
CA VAL A 264 -4.44 20.20 -12.52
C VAL A 264 -4.49 20.24 -10.99
N THR A 265 -4.87 19.15 -10.37
CA THR A 265 -4.79 18.91 -8.94
C THR A 265 -3.82 17.76 -8.70
N ALA A 266 -2.67 18.06 -8.12
CA ALA A 266 -1.70 17.05 -7.72
C ALA A 266 -2.06 16.49 -6.33
N LEU A 267 -2.01 15.17 -6.18
CA LEU A 267 -2.38 14.45 -4.98
C LEU A 267 -1.15 13.71 -4.43
N ARG A 268 -1.00 13.73 -3.12
CA ARG A 268 0.07 13.07 -2.39
C ARG A 268 -0.49 12.44 -1.12
N VAL A 269 -0.12 11.19 -0.86
CA VAL A 269 -0.48 10.49 0.38
C VAL A 269 0.74 9.74 0.92
N PRO A 270 1.03 9.80 2.22
CA PRO A 270 2.01 8.92 2.85
C PRO A 270 1.65 7.45 2.63
N SER A 271 2.67 6.61 2.36
CA SER A 271 2.49 5.18 2.16
C SER A 271 3.39 4.36 3.10
N GLY A 272 3.14 3.06 3.18
CA GLY A 272 4.02 2.10 3.83
C GLY A 272 5.04 1.47 2.88
N GLN A 273 5.24 2.02 1.68
CA GLN A 273 6.26 1.58 0.75
C GLN A 273 7.65 2.07 1.22
N PHE A 274 8.65 1.19 1.30
CA PHE A 274 9.95 1.55 1.86
C PHE A 274 11.13 0.88 1.16
N LEU A 275 12.30 1.50 1.35
CA LEU A 275 13.60 0.85 1.16
C LEU A 275 14.20 0.47 2.51
N ASN A 276 14.88 -0.66 2.54
CA ASN A 276 15.62 -1.09 3.72
C ASN A 276 17.04 -1.52 3.35
N VAL A 277 17.93 -1.43 4.33
CA VAL A 277 19.27 -1.99 4.29
C VAL A 277 19.27 -3.21 5.20
N ASN A 278 19.24 -4.38 4.60
CA ASN A 278 19.20 -5.66 5.29
C ASN A 278 20.58 -6.06 5.82
N MET A 279 20.61 -6.54 7.05
CA MET A 279 21.78 -7.01 7.75
C MET A 279 21.53 -8.44 8.26
N ALA A 280 22.38 -9.39 7.87
CA ALA A 280 22.25 -10.78 8.30
C ALA A 280 22.57 -10.93 9.78
N CYS A 281 21.55 -10.99 10.63
CA CYS A 281 21.68 -11.00 12.08
C CYS A 281 22.32 -12.30 12.65
N ASP A 282 22.53 -13.31 11.81
CA ASP A 282 23.20 -14.56 12.13
C ASP A 282 24.65 -14.64 11.61
N ALA A 283 25.15 -13.57 10.96
CA ALA A 283 26.45 -13.53 10.33
C ALA A 283 27.26 -12.30 10.75
N LYS A 284 28.59 -12.48 10.95
CA LYS A 284 29.49 -11.36 11.22
C LYS A 284 29.50 -10.35 10.07
N PRO A 285 29.57 -9.07 10.40
CA PRO A 285 29.64 -8.50 11.75
C PRO A 285 28.26 -8.15 12.34
N PHE A 286 27.18 -8.46 11.64
CA PHE A 286 25.81 -8.06 12.00
C PHE A 286 25.13 -8.97 13.01
N ASP A 287 25.77 -10.07 13.42
CA ASP A 287 25.39 -10.87 14.59
C ASP A 287 25.49 -10.05 15.89
N ASP A 288 26.38 -9.05 15.92
CA ASP A 288 26.45 -8.09 17.01
C ASP A 288 25.47 -6.93 16.79
N MET A 289 24.47 -6.82 17.68
CA MET A 289 23.46 -5.75 17.65
C MET A 289 24.09 -4.36 17.69
N ARG A 290 25.21 -4.18 18.36
CA ARG A 290 25.91 -2.88 18.48
C ARG A 290 26.39 -2.37 17.12
N VAL A 291 26.80 -3.26 16.22
CA VAL A 291 27.17 -2.88 14.83
C VAL A 291 25.96 -2.40 14.07
N ARG A 292 24.80 -3.07 14.18
CA ARG A 292 23.57 -2.67 13.53
C ARG A 292 23.05 -1.32 14.04
N GLN A 293 23.05 -1.15 15.37
CA GLN A 293 22.70 0.13 16.01
C GLN A 293 23.65 1.26 15.61
N ALA A 294 24.97 0.98 15.56
CA ALA A 294 25.96 1.95 15.13
C ALA A 294 25.68 2.43 13.69
N LEU A 295 25.36 1.50 12.78
CA LEU A 295 25.03 1.86 11.40
C LEU A 295 23.76 2.72 11.34
N ALA A 296 22.71 2.36 12.07
CA ALA A 296 21.45 3.13 12.11
C ALA A 296 21.63 4.56 12.64
N LEU A 297 22.56 4.76 13.59
CA LEU A 297 22.90 6.09 14.13
C LEU A 297 23.70 6.97 13.17
N THR A 298 24.21 6.44 12.06
CA THR A 298 24.88 7.25 11.04
C THR A 298 23.91 7.99 10.13
N VAL A 299 22.63 7.58 10.10
CA VAL A 299 21.66 8.00 9.10
C VAL A 299 21.02 9.34 9.46
N ASP A 300 21.16 10.31 8.59
CA ASP A 300 20.29 11.49 8.54
C ASP A 300 19.03 11.16 7.74
N ARG A 301 17.96 10.87 8.46
CA ARG A 301 16.71 10.39 7.87
C ARG A 301 15.96 11.47 7.10
N GLN A 302 16.11 12.73 7.49
CA GLN A 302 15.52 13.84 6.75
C GLN A 302 16.25 14.08 5.41
N ALA A 303 17.58 13.99 5.42
CA ALA A 303 18.36 14.04 4.19
C ALA A 303 18.05 12.85 3.25
N MET A 304 17.76 11.66 3.80
CA MET A 304 17.31 10.50 3.01
C MET A 304 15.99 10.78 2.28
N VAL A 305 15.01 11.43 2.92
CA VAL A 305 13.77 11.83 2.24
C VAL A 305 14.07 12.77 1.07
N GLY A 306 14.95 13.76 1.29
CA GLY A 306 15.34 14.69 0.22
C GLY A 306 16.02 14.01 -0.96
N PHE A 307 17.01 13.16 -0.69
CA PHE A 307 17.87 12.57 -1.70
C PHE A 307 17.26 11.33 -2.38
N VAL A 308 16.70 10.39 -1.60
CA VAL A 308 16.20 9.11 -2.12
C VAL A 308 14.75 9.22 -2.60
N ALA A 309 13.89 9.91 -1.84
CA ALA A 309 12.48 10.10 -2.18
C ALA A 309 12.18 11.45 -2.85
N GLN A 310 13.22 12.24 -3.23
CA GLN A 310 13.08 13.54 -3.89
C GLN A 310 12.15 14.53 -3.15
N GLY A 311 12.09 14.43 -1.81
CA GLY A 311 11.19 15.22 -0.96
C GLY A 311 9.76 14.65 -0.83
N TYR A 312 9.45 13.57 -1.54
CA TYR A 312 8.13 12.91 -1.51
C TYR A 312 8.19 11.62 -0.69
N GLY A 313 8.30 11.77 0.61
CA GLY A 313 8.41 10.65 1.53
C GLY A 313 8.35 11.08 2.99
N THR A 314 8.43 10.09 3.87
CA THR A 314 8.44 10.27 5.33
C THR A 314 9.69 9.59 5.90
N PRO A 315 10.37 10.19 6.90
CA PRO A 315 11.48 9.54 7.58
C PRO A 315 11.06 8.19 8.16
N GLY A 316 11.80 7.14 7.84
CA GLY A 316 11.65 5.83 8.47
C GLY A 316 12.35 5.79 9.83
N ASN A 317 12.01 4.82 10.67
CA ASN A 317 12.56 4.68 12.02
C ASN A 317 12.92 3.22 12.35
N ASP A 318 13.47 2.49 11.38
CA ASP A 318 13.93 1.09 11.47
C ASP A 318 12.82 0.10 11.86
N THR A 319 11.60 0.40 11.48
CA THR A 319 10.41 -0.45 11.56
C THR A 319 9.62 -0.34 10.25
N PRO A 320 8.99 -1.42 9.74
CA PRO A 320 8.31 -1.41 8.46
C PRO A 320 6.93 -0.74 8.50
N LEU A 321 6.43 -0.34 9.67
CA LEU A 321 5.17 0.39 9.78
C LEU A 321 5.41 1.89 9.69
N SER A 322 4.77 2.52 8.71
CA SER A 322 4.66 3.97 8.56
C SER A 322 3.37 4.49 9.18
N PRO A 323 3.19 5.82 9.31
CA PRO A 323 1.92 6.41 9.75
C PRO A 323 0.67 6.02 8.91
N ALA A 324 0.87 5.44 7.71
CA ALA A 324 -0.22 4.94 6.87
C ALA A 324 -0.82 3.61 7.37
N TYR A 325 -0.16 2.90 8.25
CA TYR A 325 -0.69 1.65 8.81
C TYR A 325 -1.64 1.90 9.98
N HIS A 326 -2.73 1.16 10.03
CA HIS A 326 -3.74 1.23 11.08
C HIS A 326 -3.17 1.06 12.51
N PHE A 327 -2.18 0.16 12.69
CA PHE A 327 -1.54 -0.11 13.98
C PHE A 327 -0.16 0.54 14.13
N TYR A 328 0.08 1.66 13.41
CA TYR A 328 1.30 2.43 13.60
C TYR A 328 1.39 3.02 15.01
N ARG A 329 2.59 2.95 15.58
CA ARG A 329 2.97 3.63 16.82
C ARG A 329 4.02 4.69 16.52
N ASP A 330 3.72 5.91 16.89
CA ASP A 330 4.70 7.00 16.80
C ASP A 330 5.79 6.78 17.85
N LEU A 331 7.01 6.60 17.37
CA LEU A 331 8.21 6.45 18.19
C LEU A 331 9.12 7.67 17.96
N PRO A 332 9.84 8.15 18.99
CA PRO A 332 10.82 9.21 18.80
C PRO A 332 11.78 8.88 17.66
N LEU A 333 11.88 9.79 16.68
CA LEU A 333 12.72 9.58 15.50
C LEU A 333 14.19 9.47 15.92
N LYS A 334 14.84 8.39 15.50
CA LYS A 334 16.26 8.13 15.76
C LYS A 334 17.11 9.16 15.01
N GLY A 335 17.75 10.05 15.75
CA GLY A 335 18.63 11.06 15.19
C GLY A 335 20.01 10.52 14.81
N ARG A 336 20.66 11.20 13.85
CA ARG A 336 22.07 10.96 13.51
C ARG A 336 22.97 11.29 14.70
N ASN A 337 23.83 10.34 15.11
CA ASN A 337 24.75 10.50 16.23
C ASN A 337 26.07 9.76 15.97
N ILE A 338 27.02 10.43 15.33
CA ILE A 338 28.32 9.86 14.96
C ILE A 338 29.19 9.48 16.15
N PRO A 339 29.29 10.29 17.24
CA PRO A 339 30.02 9.89 18.44
C PRO A 339 29.49 8.58 19.05
N ALA A 340 28.17 8.44 19.20
CA ALA A 340 27.56 7.23 19.71
C ALA A 340 27.79 6.02 18.76
N ALA A 341 27.66 6.23 17.44
CA ALA A 341 27.95 5.20 16.45
C ALA A 341 29.39 4.67 16.54
N ARG A 342 30.37 5.57 16.67
CA ARG A 342 31.78 5.19 16.86
C ARG A 342 32.01 4.42 18.16
N LYS A 343 31.37 4.83 19.25
CA LYS A 343 31.45 4.17 20.54
C LYS A 343 30.95 2.73 20.45
N LEU A 344 29.73 2.53 19.92
CA LEU A 344 29.15 1.20 19.74
C LEU A 344 30.02 0.31 18.84
N LEU A 345 30.55 0.86 17.75
CA LEU A 345 31.40 0.12 16.83
C LEU A 345 32.72 -0.33 17.50
N ALA A 346 33.32 0.55 18.32
CA ALA A 346 34.51 0.22 19.09
C ALA A 346 34.24 -0.86 20.16
N GLU A 347 33.11 -0.75 20.89
CA GLU A 347 32.65 -1.74 21.87
C GLU A 347 32.34 -3.11 21.23
N ALA A 348 31.95 -3.12 19.96
CA ALA A 348 31.75 -4.32 19.15
C ALA A 348 33.07 -4.94 18.62
N GLY A 349 34.23 -4.37 18.96
CA GLY A 349 35.55 -4.88 18.56
C GLY A 349 36.14 -4.23 17.29
N TYR A 350 35.54 -3.14 16.78
CA TYR A 350 35.99 -2.44 15.57
C TYR A 350 36.41 -0.97 15.84
N PRO A 351 37.38 -0.71 16.75
CA PRO A 351 37.77 0.66 17.12
C PRO A 351 38.37 1.45 15.95
N ASN A 352 38.96 0.76 14.97
CA ASN A 352 39.55 1.35 13.77
C ASN A 352 38.59 1.38 12.57
N GLY A 353 37.36 0.97 12.78
CA GLY A 353 36.33 0.87 11.75
C GLY A 353 36.27 -0.50 11.06
N ILE A 354 35.36 -0.63 10.09
CA ILE A 354 35.05 -1.90 9.45
C ILE A 354 34.84 -1.72 7.94
N ASP A 355 35.30 -2.72 7.16
CA ASP A 355 35.10 -2.78 5.71
C ASP A 355 33.87 -3.64 5.41
N LEU A 356 32.95 -3.10 4.61
CA LEU A 356 31.68 -3.76 4.25
C LEU A 356 31.41 -3.58 2.76
N THR A 357 30.74 -4.55 2.14
CA THR A 357 30.21 -4.44 0.78
C THR A 357 28.70 -4.40 0.83
N LEU A 358 28.10 -3.25 0.46
CA LEU A 358 26.66 -3.08 0.35
C LEU A 358 26.21 -3.32 -1.10
N ILE A 359 25.36 -4.31 -1.30
CA ILE A 359 24.90 -4.72 -2.63
C ILE A 359 23.52 -4.10 -2.91
N ALA A 360 23.36 -3.53 -4.09
CA ALA A 360 22.10 -2.95 -4.55
C ALA A 360 21.76 -3.36 -5.99
N SER A 361 20.47 -3.51 -6.28
CA SER A 361 19.97 -3.62 -7.65
C SER A 361 20.03 -2.26 -8.33
N THR A 362 20.34 -2.25 -9.65
CA THR A 362 20.29 -1.02 -10.46
C THR A 362 18.88 -0.56 -10.77
N ASP A 363 17.88 -1.43 -10.60
CA ASP A 363 16.48 -1.15 -10.89
C ASP A 363 15.58 -1.57 -9.69
N PRO A 364 14.73 -0.67 -9.19
CA PRO A 364 14.72 0.77 -9.48
C PRO A 364 15.98 1.48 -8.96
N GLY A 365 16.36 2.56 -9.62
CA GLY A 365 17.58 3.33 -9.30
C GLY A 365 17.65 3.89 -7.87
N THR A 366 16.51 4.03 -7.20
CA THR A 366 16.43 4.45 -5.79
C THR A 366 17.18 3.51 -4.84
N ARG A 367 17.33 2.22 -5.18
CA ARG A 367 18.14 1.26 -4.39
C ARG A 367 19.62 1.63 -4.43
N THR A 368 20.14 1.97 -5.60
CA THR A 368 21.53 2.45 -5.76
C THR A 368 21.72 3.79 -5.05
N GLN A 369 20.75 4.70 -5.15
CA GLN A 369 20.80 5.99 -4.45
C GLN A 369 20.86 5.80 -2.93
N LEU A 370 20.06 4.90 -2.35
CA LEU A 370 20.13 4.58 -0.93
C LEU A 370 21.50 4.02 -0.55
N ALA A 371 22.04 3.07 -1.33
CA ALA A 371 23.35 2.48 -1.04
C ALA A 371 24.48 3.53 -1.03
N VAL A 372 24.46 4.46 -2.00
CA VAL A 372 25.42 5.57 -2.07
C VAL A 372 25.26 6.50 -0.88
N ALA A 373 24.03 6.89 -0.53
CA ALA A 373 23.78 7.75 0.63
C ALA A 373 24.24 7.09 1.95
N MET A 374 23.95 5.79 2.13
CA MET A 374 24.41 5.02 3.30
C MET A 374 25.95 5.02 3.41
N ARG A 375 26.67 4.79 2.31
CA ARG A 375 28.13 4.85 2.27
C ARG A 375 28.66 6.20 2.76
N GLU A 376 28.15 7.29 2.22
CA GLU A 376 28.62 8.63 2.57
C GLU A 376 28.30 9.01 4.03
N MET A 377 27.07 8.71 4.50
CA MET A 377 26.66 9.02 5.86
C MET A 377 27.41 8.19 6.91
N ALA A 378 27.74 6.94 6.61
CA ALA A 378 28.40 6.03 7.53
C ALA A 378 29.93 6.24 7.63
N LYS A 379 30.52 6.91 6.65
CA LYS A 379 31.98 7.16 6.56
C LYS A 379 32.56 7.82 7.81
N GLU A 380 31.88 8.83 8.34
CA GLU A 380 32.36 9.53 9.54
C GLU A 380 32.39 8.61 10.77
N ALA A 381 31.53 7.61 10.84
CA ALA A 381 31.56 6.62 11.92
C ALA A 381 32.56 5.47 11.67
N ARG A 382 33.42 5.60 10.67
CA ARG A 382 34.44 4.64 10.26
C ARG A 382 33.91 3.34 9.63
N PHE A 383 32.68 3.35 9.10
CA PHE A 383 32.24 2.31 8.18
C PHE A 383 32.83 2.61 6.79
N ARG A 384 33.65 1.70 6.27
CA ARG A 384 34.20 1.78 4.91
C ARG A 384 33.34 0.89 4.00
N ILE A 385 32.29 1.48 3.45
CA ILE A 385 31.31 0.76 2.63
C ILE A 385 31.71 0.86 1.16
N THR A 386 31.93 -0.29 0.51
CA THR A 386 32.00 -0.41 -0.95
C THR A 386 30.59 -0.72 -1.46
N VAL A 387 30.10 0.10 -2.39
CA VAL A 387 28.81 -0.13 -3.04
C VAL A 387 29.03 -0.98 -4.29
N GLN A 388 28.36 -2.14 -4.35
CA GLN A 388 28.34 -3.01 -5.52
C GLN A 388 26.94 -3.03 -6.11
N THR A 389 26.82 -2.77 -7.42
CA THR A 389 25.53 -2.78 -8.11
C THR A 389 25.46 -3.90 -9.15
N MET A 390 24.25 -4.38 -9.43
CA MET A 390 24.01 -5.40 -10.44
C MET A 390 22.59 -5.30 -11.02
N PRO A 391 22.34 -5.86 -12.22
CA PRO A 391 21.00 -5.93 -12.80
C PRO A 391 20.02 -6.63 -11.88
N HIS A 392 18.75 -6.22 -11.92
CA HIS A 392 17.71 -6.71 -10.99
C HIS A 392 17.53 -8.21 -11.00
N ALA A 393 17.51 -8.84 -12.18
CA ALA A 393 17.39 -10.30 -12.31
C ALA A 393 18.55 -11.04 -11.62
N THR A 394 19.79 -10.55 -11.80
CA THR A 394 20.98 -11.11 -11.14
C THR A 394 20.91 -10.92 -9.62
N TYR A 395 20.49 -9.73 -9.18
CA TYR A 395 20.29 -9.43 -7.77
C TYR A 395 19.27 -10.40 -7.11
N LEU A 396 18.12 -10.64 -7.75
CA LEU A 396 17.13 -11.60 -7.24
C LEU A 396 17.68 -13.03 -7.16
N ALA A 397 18.45 -13.44 -8.16
CA ALA A 397 19.00 -14.80 -8.21
C ALA A 397 20.13 -15.04 -7.21
N GLN A 398 20.99 -14.04 -6.97
CA GLN A 398 22.25 -14.22 -6.23
C GLN A 398 22.28 -13.58 -4.84
N VAL A 399 21.51 -12.51 -4.59
CA VAL A 399 21.63 -11.66 -3.40
C VAL A 399 20.39 -11.70 -2.52
N TRP A 400 19.22 -11.51 -3.12
CA TRP A 400 17.97 -11.44 -2.36
C TRP A 400 17.75 -12.71 -1.52
N LYS A 401 17.51 -12.54 -0.23
CA LYS A 401 17.41 -13.57 0.83
C LYS A 401 18.69 -14.41 1.10
N LYS A 402 19.78 -14.14 0.37
CA LYS A 402 21.05 -14.90 0.48
C LYS A 402 22.20 -14.04 0.97
N GLY A 403 22.21 -12.77 0.62
CA GLY A 403 23.26 -11.82 0.97
C GLY A 403 23.28 -11.48 2.45
N ASN A 404 24.42 -10.96 2.91
CA ASN A 404 24.58 -10.52 4.29
C ASN A 404 24.34 -9.03 4.50
N PHE A 405 24.51 -8.22 3.42
CA PHE A 405 24.36 -6.76 3.49
C PHE A 405 23.91 -6.21 2.13
N TYR A 406 22.64 -5.85 2.02
CA TYR A 406 22.05 -5.44 0.75
C TYR A 406 20.80 -4.58 0.91
N VAL A 407 20.44 -3.85 -0.16
CA VAL A 407 19.27 -2.96 -0.20
C VAL A 407 18.05 -3.71 -0.72
N GLY A 408 16.99 -3.75 0.08
CA GLY A 408 15.67 -4.25 -0.30
C GLY A 408 14.67 -3.11 -0.61
N PHE A 409 13.52 -3.51 -1.14
CA PHE A 409 12.37 -2.63 -1.41
C PHE A 409 11.07 -3.40 -1.21
N TYR A 410 10.12 -2.78 -0.53
CA TYR A 410 8.83 -3.40 -0.25
C TYR A 410 7.66 -2.44 -0.47
N ASN A 411 6.63 -2.95 -1.11
CA ASN A 411 5.33 -2.29 -1.16
C ASN A 411 4.60 -2.44 0.18
N MET A 412 3.72 -1.50 0.49
CA MET A 412 2.87 -1.56 1.68
C MET A 412 1.99 -2.80 1.65
N GLN A 413 2.04 -3.60 2.72
CA GLN A 413 1.10 -4.69 2.94
C GLN A 413 -0.21 -4.18 3.54
N ALA A 414 -1.28 -4.97 3.44
CA ALA A 414 -2.59 -4.56 3.93
C ALA A 414 -2.66 -4.49 5.46
N THR A 415 -1.90 -5.32 6.17
CA THR A 415 -1.91 -5.39 7.64
C THR A 415 -0.50 -5.34 8.22
N ALA A 416 -0.40 -4.96 9.51
CA ALA A 416 0.84 -5.04 10.27
C ALA A 416 1.34 -6.49 10.39
N ASP A 417 0.43 -7.45 10.59
CA ASP A 417 0.79 -8.87 10.62
C ASP A 417 1.46 -9.31 9.33
N ALA A 418 0.88 -8.91 8.19
CA ALA A 418 1.37 -9.34 6.88
C ALA A 418 2.82 -8.91 6.63
N ILE A 419 3.20 -7.67 6.92
CA ILE A 419 4.58 -7.20 6.69
C ILE A 419 5.56 -7.77 7.72
N PHE A 420 5.16 -7.90 8.98
CA PHE A 420 6.02 -8.49 10.01
C PHE A 420 6.26 -9.98 9.77
N SER A 421 5.21 -10.73 9.44
CA SER A 421 5.30 -12.17 9.18
C SER A 421 6.02 -12.49 7.87
N LEU A 422 5.92 -11.59 6.89
CA LEU A 422 6.62 -11.75 5.63
C LEU A 422 8.14 -11.65 5.79
N LEU A 423 8.64 -10.73 6.65
CA LEU A 423 10.05 -10.33 6.66
C LEU A 423 10.80 -10.58 7.97
N TYR A 424 10.14 -10.51 9.15
CA TYR A 424 10.85 -10.31 10.41
C TYR A 424 10.59 -11.35 11.49
N THR A 425 9.55 -12.19 11.38
CA THR A 425 9.40 -13.34 12.31
C THR A 425 10.45 -14.40 12.01
N SER A 426 10.77 -15.24 12.99
CA SER A 426 11.71 -16.35 12.82
C SER A 426 11.25 -17.35 11.74
N SER A 427 9.95 -17.43 11.48
CA SER A 427 9.31 -18.24 10.43
C SER A 427 8.94 -17.44 9.18
N ALA A 428 9.52 -16.26 8.98
CA ALA A 428 9.20 -15.38 7.86
C ALA A 428 9.36 -16.10 6.51
N ALA A 429 8.43 -15.84 5.58
CA ALA A 429 8.50 -16.40 4.22
C ALA A 429 9.70 -15.84 3.43
N TRP A 430 10.11 -14.61 3.75
CA TRP A 430 11.26 -13.95 3.16
C TRP A 430 12.22 -13.46 4.26
N PRO A 431 13.01 -14.37 4.89
CA PRO A 431 13.83 -14.07 6.06
C PRO A 431 15.11 -13.31 5.67
N GLU A 432 14.97 -12.09 5.14
CA GLU A 432 16.09 -11.32 4.59
C GLU A 432 17.16 -10.96 5.62
N THR A 433 16.74 -10.68 6.85
CA THR A 433 17.66 -10.32 7.95
C THR A 433 18.09 -11.52 8.77
N ARG A 434 17.44 -12.65 8.61
CA ARG A 434 17.63 -13.85 9.44
C ARG A 434 17.62 -13.54 10.95
N TRP A 435 16.84 -12.51 11.32
CA TRP A 435 16.64 -12.11 12.70
C TRP A 435 15.75 -13.12 13.40
N ASN A 436 16.23 -13.65 14.51
CA ASN A 436 15.49 -14.60 15.33
C ASN A 436 15.27 -14.00 16.71
N ASN A 437 14.04 -13.59 17.00
CA ASN A 437 13.67 -12.98 18.27
C ASN A 437 12.35 -13.54 18.79
N THR A 438 12.43 -14.43 19.76
CA THR A 438 11.26 -15.12 20.34
C THR A 438 10.26 -14.19 21.01
N LYS A 439 10.71 -13.03 21.55
CA LYS A 439 9.80 -12.01 22.11
C LYS A 439 9.00 -11.34 20.99
N PHE A 440 9.66 -11.01 19.89
CA PHE A 440 8.99 -10.46 18.72
C PHE A 440 7.97 -11.45 18.16
N ASP A 441 8.35 -12.70 17.98
CA ASP A 441 7.45 -13.76 17.48
C ASP A 441 6.22 -13.92 18.37
N ALA A 442 6.40 -13.90 19.70
CA ALA A 442 5.30 -13.99 20.65
C ALA A 442 4.34 -12.80 20.57
N LEU A 443 4.86 -11.57 20.36
CA LEU A 443 4.05 -10.37 20.18
C LEU A 443 3.19 -10.48 18.90
N ILE A 444 3.79 -10.88 17.78
CA ILE A 444 3.08 -11.02 16.50
C ILE A 444 2.03 -12.14 16.59
N ALA A 445 2.39 -13.29 17.13
CA ALA A 445 1.47 -14.42 17.30
C ALA A 445 0.27 -14.04 18.18
N LYS A 446 0.49 -13.29 19.27
CA LYS A 446 -0.58 -12.81 20.15
C LYS A 446 -1.46 -11.77 19.45
N ALA A 447 -0.87 -10.81 18.71
CA ALA A 447 -1.63 -9.79 17.98
C ALA A 447 -2.53 -10.41 16.91
N ARG A 448 -2.08 -11.47 16.25
CA ARG A 448 -2.81 -12.20 15.20
C ARG A 448 -4.13 -12.80 15.68
N VAL A 449 -4.20 -13.20 16.95
CA VAL A 449 -5.38 -13.85 17.55
C VAL A 449 -6.17 -12.93 18.47
N THR A 450 -5.81 -11.66 18.57
CA THR A 450 -6.49 -10.66 19.40
C THR A 450 -7.48 -9.86 18.56
N THR A 451 -8.73 -9.77 18.96
CA THR A 451 -9.77 -8.95 18.31
C THR A 451 -9.89 -7.55 18.90
N ASP A 452 -9.50 -7.36 20.17
CA ASP A 452 -9.50 -6.05 20.80
C ASP A 452 -8.46 -5.12 20.13
N GLU A 453 -8.95 -4.04 19.56
CA GLU A 453 -8.15 -3.11 18.75
C GLU A 453 -7.07 -2.40 19.59
N ALA A 454 -7.40 -2.01 20.83
CA ALA A 454 -6.45 -1.33 21.70
C ALA A 454 -5.30 -2.27 22.12
N GLN A 455 -5.61 -3.52 22.43
CA GLN A 455 -4.60 -4.54 22.74
C GLN A 455 -3.74 -4.84 21.51
N ARG A 456 -4.33 -4.95 20.31
CA ARG A 456 -3.56 -5.16 19.07
C ARG A 456 -2.62 -4.00 18.80
N LYS A 457 -3.10 -2.77 18.96
CA LYS A 457 -2.28 -1.57 18.79
C LYS A 457 -1.09 -1.55 19.76
N ASP A 458 -1.30 -1.97 21.00
CA ASP A 458 -0.21 -2.08 21.98
C ASP A 458 0.78 -3.18 21.61
N LEU A 459 0.33 -4.36 21.23
CA LEU A 459 1.18 -5.50 20.84
C LEU A 459 2.05 -5.17 19.62
N TYR A 460 1.46 -4.60 18.55
CA TYR A 460 2.23 -4.15 17.39
C TYR A 460 3.14 -2.96 17.73
N GLY A 461 2.73 -2.10 18.66
CA GLY A 461 3.56 -1.03 19.18
C GLY A 461 4.80 -1.53 19.92
N GLN A 462 4.67 -2.58 20.74
CA GLN A 462 5.80 -3.25 21.39
C GLN A 462 6.73 -3.92 20.37
N ALA A 463 6.18 -4.58 19.34
CA ALA A 463 6.96 -5.16 18.26
C ALA A 463 7.77 -4.09 17.49
N GLN A 464 7.18 -2.93 17.18
CA GLN A 464 7.87 -1.79 16.58
C GLN A 464 9.00 -1.26 17.46
N MET A 465 8.77 -1.13 18.78
CA MET A 465 9.82 -0.71 19.71
C MET A 465 11.00 -1.67 19.73
N LEU A 466 10.73 -2.97 19.76
CA LEU A 466 11.77 -4.00 19.78
C LEU A 466 12.61 -3.96 18.50
N MET A 467 11.98 -3.84 17.32
CA MET A 467 12.69 -3.65 16.05
C MET A 467 13.52 -2.37 16.02
N ASN A 468 12.94 -1.24 16.48
CA ASN A 468 13.66 0.02 16.55
C ASN A 468 14.89 -0.07 17.44
N GLN A 469 14.84 -0.83 18.54
CA GLN A 469 15.96 -1.05 19.44
C GLN A 469 17.03 -1.98 18.86
N GLU A 470 16.63 -3.13 18.29
CA GLU A 470 17.57 -4.16 17.84
C GLU A 470 18.07 -3.98 16.39
N VAL A 471 17.35 -3.19 15.60
CA VAL A 471 17.72 -2.82 14.23
C VAL A 471 18.09 -4.03 13.35
N PRO A 472 17.19 -4.97 13.09
CA PRO A 472 17.47 -6.05 12.15
C PRO A 472 17.70 -5.54 10.72
N SER A 473 17.07 -4.41 10.36
CA SER A 473 17.36 -3.66 9.14
C SER A 473 17.26 -2.15 9.39
N VAL A 474 18.02 -1.35 8.64
CA VAL A 474 17.85 0.10 8.62
C VAL A 474 16.76 0.44 7.62
N ILE A 475 15.67 1.05 8.09
CA ILE A 475 14.57 1.57 7.24
C ILE A 475 14.58 3.09 7.35
N PRO A 476 15.29 3.80 6.47
CA PRO A 476 15.52 5.23 6.62
C PRO A 476 14.42 6.10 6.01
N VAL A 477 13.62 5.56 5.09
CA VAL A 477 12.65 6.34 4.31
C VAL A 477 11.47 5.49 3.87
N PHE A 478 10.28 6.05 3.98
CA PHE A 478 9.06 5.63 3.30
C PHE A 478 8.77 6.57 2.14
N PHE A 479 8.22 6.03 1.06
CA PHE A 479 7.80 6.80 -0.09
C PHE A 479 6.33 7.24 0.05
N ASP A 480 6.03 8.42 -0.47
CA ASP A 480 4.65 8.80 -0.67
C ASP A 480 4.16 8.31 -2.04
N LEU A 481 2.88 8.07 -2.14
CA LEU A 481 2.24 7.87 -3.44
C LEU A 481 1.80 9.21 -4.00
N LEU A 482 1.97 9.34 -5.30
CA LEU A 482 1.73 10.57 -6.04
C LEU A 482 0.76 10.28 -7.19
N ALA A 483 -0.25 11.13 -7.35
CA ALA A 483 -1.19 11.11 -8.45
C ALA A 483 -1.46 12.54 -8.93
N ALA A 484 -2.05 12.68 -10.10
CA ALA A 484 -2.51 13.99 -10.58
C ALA A 484 -3.78 13.82 -11.42
N ARG A 485 -4.69 14.73 -11.28
CA ARG A 485 -5.97 14.74 -12.00
C ARG A 485 -6.30 16.12 -12.53
N ARG A 486 -7.12 16.18 -13.54
CA ARG A 486 -7.75 17.45 -13.93
C ARG A 486 -8.64 17.94 -12.79
N SER A 487 -8.72 19.25 -12.61
CA SER A 487 -9.47 19.85 -11.50
C SER A 487 -10.97 19.55 -11.51
N TYR A 488 -11.53 19.20 -12.67
CA TYR A 488 -12.92 18.78 -12.81
C TYR A 488 -13.18 17.30 -12.48
N VAL A 489 -12.16 16.50 -12.29
CA VAL A 489 -12.31 15.12 -11.76
C VAL A 489 -12.41 15.25 -10.26
N GLU A 490 -13.54 14.92 -9.69
CA GLU A 490 -13.84 15.06 -8.28
C GLU A 490 -14.06 13.69 -7.62
N GLY A 491 -14.01 13.61 -6.29
CA GLY A 491 -14.24 12.36 -5.54
C GLY A 491 -13.08 11.36 -5.56
N TYR A 492 -12.05 11.56 -6.38
CA TYR A 492 -10.88 10.66 -6.40
C TYR A 492 -9.99 10.88 -5.17
N ALA A 493 -9.76 9.82 -4.43
CA ALA A 493 -8.83 9.75 -3.30
C ALA A 493 -7.70 8.77 -3.61
N LEU A 494 -6.46 9.22 -3.40
CA LEU A 494 -5.28 8.36 -3.53
C LEU A 494 -5.18 7.43 -2.31
N HIS A 495 -5.09 6.13 -2.55
CA HIS A 495 -5.05 5.12 -1.50
C HIS A 495 -3.61 4.87 -1.04
N PRO A 496 -3.29 4.87 0.28
CA PRO A 496 -1.92 4.77 0.80
C PRO A 496 -1.21 3.43 0.48
N ARG A 497 -1.96 2.36 0.25
CA ARG A 497 -1.39 1.07 -0.14
C ARG A 497 -0.82 1.07 -1.56
N GLY A 498 -1.29 1.96 -2.44
CA GLY A 498 -1.12 1.79 -3.87
C GLY A 498 -1.88 0.56 -4.37
N ALA A 499 -1.95 0.32 -5.66
CA ALA A 499 -2.67 -0.83 -6.22
C ALA A 499 -4.16 -0.94 -5.78
N VAL A 500 -4.74 0.12 -5.24
CA VAL A 500 -6.15 0.32 -4.93
C VAL A 500 -6.54 1.68 -5.49
N PHE A 501 -7.47 1.74 -6.43
CA PHE A 501 -7.68 2.93 -7.26
C PHE A 501 -9.02 3.61 -7.02
N LEU A 502 -10.06 2.90 -6.56
CA LEU A 502 -11.37 3.43 -6.17
C LEU A 502 -12.04 4.33 -7.24
N LEU A 503 -11.89 3.97 -8.52
CA LEU A 503 -12.40 4.78 -9.64
C LEU A 503 -13.93 4.84 -9.72
N ASP A 504 -14.63 3.92 -9.06
CA ASP A 504 -16.09 3.92 -8.94
C ASP A 504 -16.65 5.09 -8.11
N GLN A 505 -15.80 5.73 -7.29
CA GLN A 505 -16.20 6.81 -6.38
C GLN A 505 -16.06 8.21 -6.99
N LEU A 506 -15.33 8.35 -8.10
CA LEU A 506 -15.09 9.64 -8.73
C LEU A 506 -16.22 10.05 -9.68
N TRP A 507 -16.36 11.35 -9.91
CA TRP A 507 -17.27 11.92 -10.87
C TRP A 507 -16.62 13.07 -11.64
N LEU A 508 -17.24 13.45 -12.75
CA LEU A 508 -16.81 14.56 -13.57
C LEU A 508 -17.67 15.80 -13.25
N GLY A 509 -17.05 16.85 -12.70
CA GLY A 509 -17.72 18.10 -12.37
C GLY A 509 -18.14 18.91 -13.61
N ALA A 510 -18.91 19.97 -13.41
CA ALA A 510 -19.55 20.76 -14.48
C ALA A 510 -18.59 21.33 -15.54
N LYS A 511 -17.30 21.47 -15.24
CA LYS A 511 -16.26 21.96 -16.17
C LYS A 511 -15.63 20.86 -17.02
N ALA A 512 -16.04 19.60 -16.85
CA ALA A 512 -15.51 18.52 -17.66
C ALA A 512 -15.89 18.67 -19.13
N PRO A 513 -14.99 18.34 -20.06
CA PRO A 513 -15.33 18.33 -21.48
C PRO A 513 -16.47 17.33 -21.75
N ARG A 514 -17.44 17.70 -22.53
CA ARG A 514 -18.45 16.76 -23.03
C ARG A 514 -17.79 15.92 -24.13
N ARG A 515 -17.45 14.71 -23.77
CA ARG A 515 -16.92 13.68 -24.69
C ARG A 515 -18.04 12.67 -24.91
N GLY A 516 -18.45 12.55 -26.17
CA GLY A 516 -19.51 11.63 -26.59
C GLY A 516 -19.05 10.19 -26.57
#